data_7ed44684b7f19896bdea65b7c474ec3c
#
_entry.id   7ed44684b7f19896bdea65b7c474ec3c
#
_cell.length_a   1.000
_cell.length_b   1.000
_cell.length_c   1.000
_cell.angle_alpha   90.00
_cell.angle_beta   90.00
_cell.angle_gamma   90.00
#
_symmetry.space_group_name_H-M   'P 1'
#
loop_
_entity.id
_entity.type
_entity.pdbx_description
1 polymer ?
#
loop_
_entity_poly.entity_id
_entity_poly.type
_entity_poly.pdbx_seq_one_letter_code
_entity_poly.pdbx_strand_id
1 'polypeptide(L)'
;MGNYDQMAAAVSELSGGKNVVLLDDIGMPSIYVRIPKGKNSELVSGLSDNVHYAFNVDSVEKTAFYYSKYQNIIVNERAYSLGHRDPANSINWDAARKACENKGAGFHLATMAEWAYIALWCRKNGTMPHGNNNYGKDSAYTHEHGEESSKDSGKTGRCFTGSGPVTWNHNHHGDGICDLNGNVWEWNAGMRLVDGEIQIIPYNNAAMGSKCDMSASSTLWKAIKADGSLVEPGTAGTLKWDWVSGKIQLTSGAITYKTDSGVGGQYKDMTLASGLTAPEIAKMLLLYPDEPNGDYAGDYHWFNPVGERLPVCGGGWVTGALAGVFDLYLSNPRSDAYWGFGFRSAFVDL
;
A
#
# COMPACT_ATOMS: atom_id res chain seq x y z
N MET A 1 3.18 31.38 -18.00
CA MET A 1 3.41 30.47 -16.86
C MET A 1 2.11 30.38 -16.07
N GLY A 2 1.60 29.19 -15.82
CA GLY A 2 0.44 28.98 -14.95
C GLY A 2 0.76 29.28 -13.50
N ASN A 3 -0.27 29.41 -12.65
CA ASN A 3 -0.12 29.78 -11.23
C ASN A 3 0.79 28.85 -10.42
N TYR A 4 0.99 27.61 -10.88
CA TYR A 4 1.77 26.58 -10.17
C TYR A 4 3.09 26.22 -10.84
N ASP A 5 3.44 26.81 -12.01
CA ASP A 5 4.67 26.46 -12.75
C ASP A 5 5.93 26.76 -11.93
N GLN A 6 5.95 27.87 -11.20
CA GLN A 6 7.08 28.24 -10.33
C GLN A 6 7.18 27.28 -9.13
N MET A 7 6.05 26.87 -8.54
CA MET A 7 6.03 25.87 -7.48
C MET A 7 6.55 24.54 -7.99
N ALA A 8 6.10 24.10 -9.17
CA ALA A 8 6.53 22.85 -9.78
C ALA A 8 8.05 22.85 -10.04
N ALA A 9 8.58 23.96 -10.61
CA ALA A 9 10.01 24.12 -10.85
C ALA A 9 10.81 24.05 -9.53
N ALA A 10 10.39 24.79 -8.50
CA ALA A 10 11.07 24.80 -7.20
C ALA A 10 11.06 23.43 -6.52
N VAL A 11 9.91 22.74 -6.50
CA VAL A 11 9.79 21.40 -5.91
C VAL A 11 10.68 20.39 -6.64
N SER A 12 10.72 20.44 -7.98
CA SER A 12 11.57 19.58 -8.79
C SER A 12 13.05 19.87 -8.55
N GLU A 13 13.45 21.13 -8.59
CA GLU A 13 14.86 21.55 -8.41
C GLU A 13 15.39 21.17 -7.03
N LEU A 14 14.65 21.48 -5.95
CA LEU A 14 15.04 21.17 -4.58
C LEU A 14 15.15 19.67 -4.29
N SER A 15 14.41 18.84 -5.00
CA SER A 15 14.43 17.38 -4.85
C SER A 15 15.33 16.67 -5.87
N GLY A 16 16.01 17.38 -6.74
CA GLY A 16 16.77 16.79 -7.86
C GLY A 16 15.88 15.99 -8.82
N GLY A 17 14.63 16.44 -9.04
CA GLY A 17 13.66 15.80 -9.93
C GLY A 17 12.90 14.61 -9.33
N LYS A 18 13.14 14.29 -8.07
CA LYS A 18 12.45 13.18 -7.40
C LYS A 18 11.03 13.52 -6.97
N ASN A 19 10.77 14.78 -6.62
CA ASN A 19 9.42 15.26 -6.35
C ASN A 19 8.90 16.06 -7.54
N VAL A 20 7.63 15.88 -7.85
CA VAL A 20 6.93 16.57 -8.92
C VAL A 20 5.61 17.14 -8.43
N VAL A 21 5.18 18.24 -9.02
CA VAL A 21 3.82 18.77 -8.84
C VAL A 21 3.01 18.35 -10.06
N LEU A 22 2.00 17.53 -9.85
CA LEU A 22 1.04 17.15 -10.87
C LEU A 22 -0.26 17.92 -10.67
N LEU A 23 -0.80 18.44 -11.76
CA LEU A 23 -2.09 19.12 -11.77
C LEU A 23 -3.18 18.11 -12.15
N ASP A 24 -4.33 18.21 -11.49
CA ASP A 24 -5.52 17.48 -11.92
C ASP A 24 -6.18 18.12 -13.14
N ASP A 25 -7.27 17.56 -13.65
CA ASP A 25 -7.98 18.02 -14.85
C ASP A 25 -8.63 19.42 -14.71
N ILE A 26 -8.70 19.98 -13.49
CA ILE A 26 -9.13 21.35 -13.22
C ILE A 26 -7.98 22.27 -12.83
N GLY A 27 -6.73 21.80 -12.94
CA GLY A 27 -5.52 22.59 -12.70
C GLY A 27 -5.12 22.74 -11.23
N MET A 28 -5.60 21.89 -10.32
CA MET A 28 -5.24 21.91 -8.89
C MET A 28 -4.02 21.03 -8.60
N PRO A 29 -3.05 21.50 -7.80
CA PRO A 29 -1.77 20.82 -7.61
C PRO A 29 -1.82 19.74 -6.54
N SER A 30 -0.97 18.72 -6.72
CA SER A 30 -0.56 17.75 -5.70
C SER A 30 0.91 17.43 -5.83
N ILE A 31 1.57 17.11 -4.71
CA ILE A 31 3.00 16.75 -4.70
C ILE A 31 3.12 15.22 -4.71
N TYR A 32 3.89 14.72 -5.65
CA TYR A 32 4.19 13.29 -5.83
C TYR A 32 5.68 13.03 -5.78
N VAL A 33 6.03 11.82 -5.38
CA VAL A 33 7.38 11.28 -5.49
C VAL A 33 7.43 10.40 -6.74
N ARG A 34 8.38 10.67 -7.63
CA ARG A 34 8.65 9.87 -8.81
C ARG A 34 9.40 8.60 -8.39
N ILE A 35 8.80 7.44 -8.61
CA ILE A 35 9.40 6.13 -8.36
C ILE A 35 9.86 5.55 -9.70
N PRO A 36 11.17 5.48 -9.96
CA PRO A 36 11.69 4.96 -11.21
C PRO A 36 11.50 3.46 -11.30
N LYS A 37 11.37 2.96 -12.54
CA LYS A 37 11.27 1.54 -12.84
C LYS A 37 12.45 0.76 -12.27
N GLY A 38 12.13 -0.40 -11.65
CA GLY A 38 13.10 -1.33 -11.12
C GLY A 38 12.69 -2.79 -11.36
N LYS A 39 13.64 -3.69 -11.19
CA LYS A 39 13.51 -5.12 -11.38
C LYS A 39 13.34 -5.86 -10.05
N ASN A 40 12.76 -7.07 -10.11
CA ASN A 40 12.61 -7.91 -8.93
C ASN A 40 13.96 -8.27 -8.29
N SER A 41 14.98 -8.58 -9.10
CA SER A 41 16.34 -8.90 -8.64
C SER A 41 17.06 -7.72 -7.94
N GLU A 42 16.67 -6.49 -8.25
CA GLU A 42 17.20 -5.28 -7.59
C GLU A 42 16.61 -5.11 -6.18
N LEU A 43 15.42 -5.63 -5.93
CA LEU A 43 14.75 -5.58 -4.63
C LEU A 43 15.11 -6.77 -3.75
N VAL A 44 15.09 -7.97 -4.33
CA VAL A 44 15.32 -9.23 -3.63
C VAL A 44 16.34 -10.07 -4.39
N SER A 45 17.46 -10.37 -3.75
CA SER A 45 18.52 -11.17 -4.36
C SER A 45 18.03 -12.58 -4.73
N GLY A 46 18.41 -13.05 -5.93
CA GLY A 46 18.08 -14.40 -6.42
C GLY A 46 16.71 -14.50 -7.09
N LEU A 47 15.94 -13.41 -7.19
CA LEU A 47 14.74 -13.36 -8.02
C LEU A 47 15.06 -13.00 -9.48
N SER A 48 14.05 -13.04 -10.34
CA SER A 48 14.20 -12.79 -11.78
C SER A 48 14.58 -11.35 -12.10
N ASP A 49 15.18 -11.12 -13.28
CA ASP A 49 15.43 -9.79 -13.84
C ASP A 49 14.18 -9.18 -14.50
N ASN A 50 13.00 -9.73 -14.22
CA ASN A 50 11.76 -9.14 -14.69
C ASN A 50 11.52 -7.79 -14.05
N VAL A 51 10.92 -6.87 -14.79
CA VAL A 51 10.43 -5.60 -14.25
C VAL A 51 9.33 -5.89 -13.24
N HIS A 52 9.37 -5.19 -12.10
CA HIS A 52 8.36 -5.36 -11.05
C HIS A 52 6.95 -5.01 -11.57
N TYR A 53 5.95 -5.75 -11.09
CA TYR A 53 4.55 -5.63 -11.51
C TYR A 53 4.03 -4.19 -11.48
N ALA A 54 4.47 -3.36 -10.54
CA ALA A 54 4.07 -1.95 -10.39
C ALA A 54 4.29 -1.11 -11.67
N PHE A 55 5.17 -1.53 -12.55
CA PHE A 55 5.52 -0.78 -13.76
C PHE A 55 4.89 -1.32 -15.05
N ASN A 56 4.02 -2.32 -14.98
CA ASN A 56 3.32 -2.85 -16.14
C ASN A 56 1.84 -2.50 -16.04
N VAL A 57 1.40 -1.54 -16.84
CA VAL A 57 0.01 -1.05 -16.88
C VAL A 57 -0.50 -1.16 -18.31
N ASP A 58 -1.63 -1.84 -18.50
CA ASP A 58 -2.26 -2.10 -19.80
C ASP A 58 -1.29 -2.73 -20.82
N SER A 59 -0.49 -3.70 -20.35
CA SER A 59 0.56 -4.36 -21.16
C SER A 59 1.67 -3.43 -21.64
N VAL A 60 1.76 -2.22 -21.09
CA VAL A 60 2.81 -1.25 -21.38
C VAL A 60 3.72 -1.09 -20.15
N GLU A 61 5.00 -1.30 -20.36
CA GLU A 61 6.01 -1.07 -19.34
C GLU A 61 6.26 0.42 -19.16
N LYS A 62 5.95 0.95 -17.97
CA LYS A 62 6.13 2.36 -17.62
C LYS A 62 7.54 2.61 -17.08
N THR A 63 8.09 3.78 -17.37
CA THR A 63 9.43 4.18 -16.88
C THR A 63 9.42 4.62 -15.41
N ALA A 64 8.26 4.96 -14.88
CA ALA A 64 8.03 5.33 -13.49
C ALA A 64 6.53 5.28 -13.18
N PHE A 65 6.20 5.22 -11.91
CA PHE A 65 4.93 5.69 -11.38
C PHE A 65 5.18 6.86 -10.41
N TYR A 66 4.13 7.61 -10.10
CA TYR A 66 4.20 8.76 -9.20
C TYR A 66 3.30 8.50 -8.00
N TYR A 67 3.89 8.47 -6.81
CA TYR A 67 3.20 8.15 -5.58
C TYR A 67 2.98 9.40 -4.74
N SER A 68 1.77 9.62 -4.21
CA SER A 68 1.50 10.76 -3.34
C SER A 68 2.55 10.89 -2.24
N LYS A 69 3.22 12.05 -2.16
CA LYS A 69 4.22 12.31 -1.11
C LYS A 69 3.60 12.24 0.29
N TYR A 70 2.36 12.67 0.41
CA TYR A 70 1.63 12.80 1.66
C TYR A 70 0.34 11.97 1.63
N GLN A 71 -0.11 11.46 2.78
CA GLN A 71 -1.46 10.92 2.94
C GLN A 71 -2.47 11.96 2.47
N ASN A 72 -3.48 11.55 1.70
CA ASN A 72 -4.30 12.51 0.98
C ASN A 72 -5.37 13.16 1.86
N ILE A 73 -5.70 14.39 1.53
CA ILE A 73 -6.93 15.06 1.95
C ILE A 73 -7.96 14.99 0.83
N ILE A 74 -9.23 15.28 1.15
CA ILE A 74 -10.30 15.40 0.16
C ILE A 74 -10.81 16.83 0.16
N VAL A 75 -10.86 17.44 -1.04
CA VAL A 75 -11.50 18.72 -1.28
C VAL A 75 -12.37 18.58 -2.53
N ASN A 76 -13.64 18.91 -2.43
CA ASN A 76 -14.61 18.80 -3.51
C ASN A 76 -14.56 17.41 -4.19
N GLU A 77 -14.61 16.34 -3.38
CA GLU A 77 -14.59 14.94 -3.82
C GLU A 77 -13.34 14.51 -4.60
N ARG A 78 -12.22 15.24 -4.48
CA ARG A 78 -10.93 14.99 -5.13
C ARG A 78 -9.83 14.80 -4.10
N ALA A 79 -8.93 13.89 -4.36
CA ALA A 79 -7.79 13.56 -3.49
C ALA A 79 -6.59 14.48 -3.76
N TYR A 80 -6.02 15.09 -2.72
CA TYR A 80 -4.84 15.94 -2.86
C TYR A 80 -3.73 15.54 -1.91
N SER A 81 -2.51 15.43 -2.43
CA SER A 81 -1.28 15.18 -1.70
C SER A 81 -0.61 16.50 -1.36
N LEU A 82 -0.85 16.98 -0.14
CA LEU A 82 -0.32 18.24 0.37
C LEU A 82 0.26 18.05 1.78
N GLY A 83 1.40 18.67 2.04
CA GLY A 83 2.03 18.67 3.35
C GLY A 83 1.31 19.53 4.37
N HIS A 84 1.49 19.19 5.63
CA HIS A 84 0.95 19.90 6.79
C HIS A 84 -0.59 20.02 6.73
N ARG A 85 -1.26 18.89 6.46
CA ARG A 85 -2.72 18.76 6.45
C ARG A 85 -3.14 17.60 7.35
N ASP A 86 -4.33 17.70 7.94
CA ASP A 86 -4.96 16.56 8.61
C ASP A 86 -5.40 15.55 7.53
N PRO A 87 -4.89 14.29 7.50
CA PRO A 87 -5.22 13.34 6.45
C PRO A 87 -6.69 12.94 6.49
N ALA A 88 -7.26 12.68 5.32
CA ALA A 88 -8.59 12.10 5.21
C ALA A 88 -8.66 10.78 5.97
N ASN A 89 -9.78 10.56 6.63
CA ASN A 89 -10.06 9.38 7.43
C ASN A 89 -11.56 9.06 7.39
N SER A 90 -11.97 7.97 8.04
CA SER A 90 -13.38 7.54 8.05
C SER A 90 -13.98 7.41 6.63
N ILE A 91 -13.19 6.86 5.72
CA ILE A 91 -13.54 6.70 4.32
C ILE A 91 -13.50 5.22 3.92
N ASN A 92 -14.49 4.76 3.17
CA ASN A 92 -14.48 3.41 2.62
C ASN A 92 -13.68 3.33 1.32
N TRP A 93 -13.41 2.11 0.88
CA TRP A 93 -12.56 1.85 -0.28
C TRP A 93 -13.10 2.46 -1.58
N ASP A 94 -14.41 2.32 -1.84
CA ASP A 94 -15.02 2.83 -3.08
C ASP A 94 -14.96 4.37 -3.13
N ALA A 95 -15.20 5.04 -2.00
CA ALA A 95 -15.11 6.50 -1.90
C ALA A 95 -13.66 6.99 -2.02
N ALA A 96 -12.69 6.30 -1.42
CA ALA A 96 -11.27 6.61 -1.56
C ALA A 96 -10.80 6.49 -3.02
N ARG A 97 -11.17 5.39 -3.68
CA ARG A 97 -10.93 5.16 -5.10
C ARG A 97 -11.52 6.27 -5.95
N LYS A 98 -12.81 6.58 -5.74
CA LYS A 98 -13.51 7.63 -6.49
C LYS A 98 -12.85 9.00 -6.35
N ALA A 99 -12.42 9.37 -5.14
CA ALA A 99 -11.74 10.63 -4.90
C ALA A 99 -10.41 10.75 -5.67
N CYS A 100 -9.68 9.64 -5.84
CA CYS A 100 -8.49 9.59 -6.67
C CYS A 100 -8.81 9.74 -8.16
N GLU A 101 -9.78 8.97 -8.66
CA GLU A 101 -10.19 8.95 -10.08
C GLU A 101 -10.82 10.27 -10.54
N ASN A 102 -11.49 10.99 -9.64
CA ASN A 102 -12.05 12.31 -9.94
C ASN A 102 -11.00 13.35 -10.34
N LYS A 103 -9.73 13.09 -10.15
CA LYS A 103 -8.63 13.98 -10.57
C LYS A 103 -8.34 13.93 -12.07
N GLY A 104 -8.87 12.95 -12.78
CA GLY A 104 -8.66 12.78 -14.22
C GLY A 104 -7.84 11.56 -14.59
N ALA A 105 -7.56 11.39 -15.88
CA ALA A 105 -6.87 10.22 -16.41
C ALA A 105 -5.48 10.04 -15.80
N GLY A 106 -5.13 8.78 -15.53
CA GLY A 106 -3.86 8.39 -14.91
C GLY A 106 -3.86 8.46 -13.38
N PHE A 107 -4.73 9.25 -12.74
CA PHE A 107 -4.87 9.26 -11.29
C PHE A 107 -5.71 8.06 -10.82
N HIS A 108 -5.23 7.39 -9.77
CA HIS A 108 -5.85 6.19 -9.23
C HIS A 108 -5.56 6.06 -7.74
N LEU A 109 -6.34 5.23 -7.04
CA LEU A 109 -6.01 4.81 -5.69
C LEU A 109 -4.72 4.00 -5.73
N ALA A 110 -3.73 4.34 -4.90
CA ALA A 110 -2.48 3.60 -4.79
C ALA A 110 -2.73 2.09 -4.77
N THR A 111 -1.91 1.32 -5.50
CA THR A 111 -2.14 -0.12 -5.67
C THR A 111 -1.24 -0.94 -4.75
N MET A 112 -1.66 -2.18 -4.48
CA MET A 112 -0.82 -3.12 -3.74
C MET A 112 0.53 -3.39 -4.43
N ALA A 113 0.58 -3.39 -5.77
CA ALA A 113 1.83 -3.56 -6.51
C ALA A 113 2.79 -2.38 -6.28
N GLU A 114 2.28 -1.14 -6.26
CA GLU A 114 3.07 0.07 -5.98
C GLU A 114 3.54 0.11 -4.53
N TRP A 115 2.64 -0.19 -3.57
CA TRP A 115 2.98 -0.28 -2.16
C TRP A 115 4.06 -1.33 -1.93
N ALA A 116 3.89 -2.53 -2.48
CA ALA A 116 4.84 -3.63 -2.33
C ALA A 116 6.23 -3.28 -2.87
N TYR A 117 6.30 -2.62 -4.04
CA TYR A 117 7.57 -2.13 -4.58
C TYR A 117 8.28 -1.19 -3.59
N ILE A 118 7.55 -0.22 -3.04
CA ILE A 118 8.09 0.76 -2.08
C ILE A 118 8.56 0.06 -0.80
N ALA A 119 7.77 -0.85 -0.25
CA ALA A 119 8.11 -1.60 0.96
C ALA A 119 9.39 -2.44 0.79
N LEU A 120 9.47 -3.20 -0.30
CA LEU A 120 10.67 -3.98 -0.64
C LEU A 120 11.89 -3.08 -0.86
N TRP A 121 11.69 -1.91 -1.50
CA TRP A 121 12.75 -0.92 -1.69
C TRP A 121 13.25 -0.37 -0.36
N CYS A 122 12.36 -0.03 0.59
CA CYS A 122 12.75 0.43 1.93
C CYS A 122 13.61 -0.62 2.65
N ARG A 123 13.18 -1.88 2.64
CA ARG A 123 13.92 -2.99 3.26
C ARG A 123 15.28 -3.19 2.60
N LYS A 124 15.33 -3.22 1.26
CA LYS A 124 16.58 -3.37 0.49
C LYS A 124 17.60 -2.28 0.80
N ASN A 125 17.17 -1.06 1.04
CA ASN A 125 18.04 0.08 1.31
C ASN A 125 18.28 0.34 2.81
N GLY A 126 17.67 -0.45 3.71
CA GLY A 126 17.81 -0.26 5.15
C GLY A 126 17.16 1.03 5.65
N THR A 127 16.12 1.51 4.96
CA THR A 127 15.40 2.75 5.29
C THR A 127 13.95 2.46 5.65
N MET A 128 13.74 1.45 6.52
CA MET A 128 12.40 1.17 7.05
C MET A 128 11.88 2.43 7.76
N PRO A 129 10.77 3.04 7.29
CA PRO A 129 10.33 4.31 7.84
C PRO A 129 9.77 4.16 9.24
N HIS A 130 10.14 5.07 10.12
CA HIS A 130 9.46 5.30 11.40
C HIS A 130 8.16 6.06 11.16
N GLY A 131 7.34 6.25 12.20
CA GLY A 131 6.09 6.98 11.99
C GLY A 131 5.23 7.18 13.22
N ASN A 132 4.06 7.81 13.00
CA ASN A 132 3.06 7.97 14.04
C ASN A 132 2.29 6.66 14.26
N ASN A 133 2.88 5.71 14.94
CA ASN A 133 2.23 4.45 15.30
C ASN A 133 1.89 4.35 16.80
N ASN A 134 2.27 5.34 17.61
CA ASN A 134 2.03 5.39 19.05
C ASN A 134 1.68 6.80 19.52
N TYR A 135 0.47 7.27 19.21
CA TYR A 135 -0.08 8.54 19.72
C TYR A 135 0.84 9.74 19.50
N GLY A 136 1.15 10.05 18.26
CA GLY A 136 1.94 11.21 17.83
C GLY A 136 3.42 10.95 17.70
N LYS A 137 3.89 9.75 18.01
CA LYS A 137 5.31 9.37 18.01
C LYS A 137 5.52 7.93 17.50
N ASP A 138 6.76 7.60 17.23
CA ASP A 138 7.17 6.23 16.95
C ASP A 138 7.26 5.39 18.23
N SER A 139 6.85 4.12 18.16
CA SER A 139 6.83 3.20 19.31
C SER A 139 8.23 2.76 19.74
N ALA A 140 9.17 2.64 18.82
CA ALA A 140 10.56 2.27 19.08
C ALA A 140 11.47 3.51 19.30
N TYR A 141 11.20 4.59 18.55
CA TYR A 141 11.98 5.84 18.59
C TYR A 141 11.15 6.95 19.22
N THR A 142 10.86 6.82 20.51
CA THR A 142 9.90 7.68 21.24
C THR A 142 10.25 9.15 21.32
N HIS A 143 11.47 9.55 20.96
CA HIS A 143 11.90 10.94 20.82
C HIS A 143 11.48 11.55 19.48
N GLU A 144 11.12 10.75 18.50
CA GLU A 144 10.58 11.19 17.22
C GLU A 144 9.07 11.36 17.32
N HIS A 145 8.58 12.53 16.94
CA HIS A 145 7.15 12.85 16.97
C HIS A 145 6.78 13.78 15.82
N GLY A 146 5.52 13.68 15.40
CA GLY A 146 4.88 14.60 14.46
C GLY A 146 4.08 15.67 15.20
N GLU A 147 3.63 16.70 14.47
CA GLU A 147 2.77 17.75 14.99
C GLU A 147 1.30 17.28 15.01
N GLU A 148 0.64 17.43 16.14
CA GLU A 148 -0.74 16.99 16.36
C GLU A 148 -1.74 17.68 15.42
N SER A 149 -2.51 16.93 14.66
CA SER A 149 -3.66 17.41 13.88
C SER A 149 -5.00 17.04 14.51
N SER A 150 -5.04 15.98 15.32
CA SER A 150 -6.25 15.54 16.02
C SER A 150 -5.91 14.89 17.36
N LYS A 151 -6.93 14.77 18.21
CA LYS A 151 -6.82 14.04 19.47
C LYS A 151 -7.63 12.76 19.46
N ASP A 152 -7.09 11.78 20.16
CA ASP A 152 -7.77 10.53 20.51
C ASP A 152 -7.67 10.31 22.02
N SER A 153 -8.83 10.37 22.70
CA SER A 153 -8.91 10.14 24.16
C SER A 153 -7.92 10.98 24.98
N GLY A 154 -7.70 12.24 24.54
CA GLY A 154 -6.80 13.19 25.22
C GLY A 154 -5.33 13.08 24.86
N LYS A 155 -4.95 12.09 24.04
CA LYS A 155 -3.61 11.93 23.45
C LYS A 155 -3.61 12.43 22.01
N THR A 156 -2.43 12.60 21.42
CA THR A 156 -2.29 12.86 19.99
C THR A 156 -2.84 11.67 19.19
N GLY A 157 -3.81 11.92 18.34
CA GLY A 157 -4.29 10.96 17.33
C GLY A 157 -3.46 11.07 16.07
N ARG A 158 -4.05 11.64 15.01
CA ARG A 158 -3.32 11.92 13.78
C ARG A 158 -2.34 13.07 13.95
N CYS A 159 -1.27 13.01 13.17
CA CYS A 159 -0.36 14.13 12.96
C CYS A 159 -0.63 14.80 11.60
N PHE A 160 -0.27 16.06 11.47
CA PHE A 160 -0.23 16.71 10.16
C PHE A 160 0.73 15.98 9.25
N THR A 161 0.31 15.77 8.00
CA THR A 161 1.08 15.02 6.99
C THR A 161 2.48 15.63 6.79
N GLY A 162 3.51 14.78 6.85
CA GLY A 162 4.91 15.17 6.69
C GLY A 162 5.47 16.05 7.78
N SER A 163 4.84 16.12 8.96
CA SER A 163 5.33 16.89 10.11
C SER A 163 6.36 16.15 10.95
N GLY A 164 6.52 14.86 10.74
CA GLY A 164 7.54 14.06 11.41
C GLY A 164 8.95 14.29 10.87
N PRO A 165 9.99 13.77 11.55
CA PRO A 165 11.36 13.86 11.10
C PRO A 165 11.58 13.09 9.78
N VAL A 166 12.73 13.32 9.12
CA VAL A 166 13.03 12.67 7.82
C VAL A 166 13.13 11.14 7.91
N THR A 167 13.36 10.57 9.07
CA THR A 167 13.30 9.13 9.34
C THR A 167 11.91 8.52 9.14
N TRP A 168 10.85 9.37 9.10
CA TRP A 168 9.47 8.96 8.77
C TRP A 168 9.22 8.89 7.26
N ASN A 169 10.21 9.28 6.46
CA ASN A 169 10.15 9.18 5.01
C ASN A 169 10.75 7.84 4.55
N HIS A 170 10.20 7.26 3.47
CA HIS A 170 10.60 5.95 2.96
C HIS A 170 12.11 5.81 2.66
N ASN A 171 12.79 6.90 2.37
CA ASN A 171 14.22 6.95 2.03
C ASN A 171 15.08 7.70 3.07
N HIS A 172 14.51 8.07 4.20
CA HIS A 172 15.11 8.89 5.26
C HIS A 172 15.67 10.24 4.76
N HIS A 173 15.09 10.78 3.69
CA HIS A 173 15.41 12.09 3.12
C HIS A 173 14.18 12.96 2.93
N GLY A 174 14.38 14.29 2.88
CA GLY A 174 13.29 15.27 2.70
C GLY A 174 12.52 15.15 1.37
N ASP A 175 13.07 14.46 0.37
CA ASP A 175 12.43 14.17 -0.90
C ASP A 175 11.59 12.88 -0.91
N GLY A 176 11.59 12.12 0.19
CA GLY A 176 10.90 10.85 0.30
C GLY A 176 9.38 10.94 0.44
N ILE A 177 8.72 9.79 0.38
CA ILE A 177 7.29 9.61 0.70
C ILE A 177 7.19 9.63 2.23
N CYS A 178 6.35 10.50 2.78
CA CYS A 178 6.15 10.65 4.22
C CYS A 178 5.06 9.71 4.76
N ASP A 179 5.15 9.35 6.03
CA ASP A 179 4.06 8.74 6.81
C ASP A 179 3.56 7.38 6.26
N LEU A 180 4.45 6.53 5.74
CA LEU A 180 4.09 5.16 5.31
C LEU A 180 3.95 4.20 6.51
N ASN A 181 4.41 4.60 7.69
CA ASN A 181 4.27 3.86 8.94
C ASN A 181 3.36 4.65 9.88
N GLY A 182 2.17 4.13 10.15
CA GLY A 182 1.24 4.76 11.08
C GLY A 182 0.47 5.95 10.52
N ASN A 183 0.04 6.81 11.40
CA ASN A 183 -0.85 7.95 11.19
C ASN A 183 -2.26 7.50 10.81
N VAL A 184 -2.57 7.18 9.57
CA VAL A 184 -3.79 6.48 9.16
C VAL A 184 -3.45 5.25 8.32
N TRP A 185 -4.20 4.17 8.49
CA TRP A 185 -4.20 3.03 7.58
C TRP A 185 -4.56 3.47 6.17
N GLU A 186 -3.94 2.92 5.15
CA GLU A 186 -4.13 3.34 3.77
C GLU A 186 -4.77 2.25 2.92
N TRP A 187 -5.97 2.53 2.40
CA TRP A 187 -6.59 1.68 1.41
C TRP A 187 -5.72 1.55 0.16
N ASN A 188 -5.57 0.32 -0.33
CA ASN A 188 -4.88 0.03 -1.58
C ASN A 188 -5.81 -0.71 -2.57
N ALA A 189 -5.55 -0.52 -3.87
CA ALA A 189 -6.29 -1.13 -4.96
C ALA A 189 -5.56 -2.36 -5.55
N GLY A 190 -6.23 -3.09 -6.42
CA GLY A 190 -5.64 -4.15 -7.24
C GLY A 190 -5.43 -5.50 -6.56
N MET A 191 -5.84 -5.64 -5.30
CA MET A 191 -5.79 -6.90 -4.56
C MET A 191 -7.04 -7.06 -3.70
N ARG A 192 -7.46 -8.30 -3.47
CA ARG A 192 -8.50 -8.66 -2.49
C ARG A 192 -8.33 -10.10 -2.01
N LEU A 193 -8.94 -10.41 -0.89
CA LEU A 193 -9.17 -11.77 -0.42
C LEU A 193 -10.66 -12.09 -0.58
N VAL A 194 -10.98 -13.26 -1.12
CA VAL A 194 -12.37 -13.74 -1.21
C VAL A 194 -12.42 -15.17 -0.69
N ASP A 195 -13.11 -15.39 0.41
CA ASP A 195 -13.19 -16.69 1.08
C ASP A 195 -11.82 -17.36 1.27
N GLY A 196 -10.82 -16.56 1.67
CA GLY A 196 -9.43 -16.95 1.85
C GLY A 196 -8.59 -16.99 0.57
N GLU A 197 -9.20 -16.97 -0.62
CA GLU A 197 -8.49 -16.95 -1.89
C GLU A 197 -7.91 -15.57 -2.21
N ILE A 198 -6.62 -15.54 -2.56
CA ILE A 198 -5.91 -14.31 -2.95
C ILE A 198 -6.23 -14.01 -4.41
N GLN A 199 -6.82 -12.85 -4.65
CA GLN A 199 -7.19 -12.38 -5.98
C GLN A 199 -6.56 -11.02 -6.26
N ILE A 200 -6.06 -10.83 -7.49
CA ILE A 200 -5.43 -9.58 -7.93
C ILE A 200 -5.99 -9.12 -9.27
N ILE A 201 -5.90 -7.83 -9.52
CA ILE A 201 -5.94 -7.30 -10.88
C ILE A 201 -4.55 -7.53 -11.48
N PRO A 202 -4.43 -8.21 -12.63
CA PRO A 202 -3.12 -8.58 -13.20
C PRO A 202 -2.18 -7.39 -13.38
N TYR A 203 -0.91 -7.63 -13.09
CA TYR A 203 0.14 -6.61 -13.14
C TYR A 203 -0.20 -5.41 -12.26
N ASN A 204 -0.14 -4.19 -12.81
CA ASN A 204 -0.63 -2.96 -12.18
C ASN A 204 -1.82 -2.35 -12.95
N ASN A 205 -2.66 -3.17 -13.57
CA ASN A 205 -3.81 -2.67 -14.36
C ASN A 205 -4.85 -1.94 -13.49
N ALA A 206 -4.82 -2.13 -12.17
CA ALA A 206 -5.59 -1.29 -11.23
C ALA A 206 -5.24 0.21 -11.33
N ALA A 207 -4.02 0.54 -11.77
CA ALA A 207 -3.57 1.90 -12.02
C ALA A 207 -4.25 2.58 -13.24
N MET A 208 -4.99 1.83 -14.04
CA MET A 208 -5.85 2.42 -15.08
C MET A 208 -7.03 3.24 -14.50
N GLY A 209 -7.21 3.20 -13.17
CA GLY A 209 -8.22 3.96 -12.45
C GLY A 209 -9.64 3.63 -12.94
N SER A 210 -10.39 4.63 -13.35
CA SER A 210 -11.79 4.46 -13.81
C SER A 210 -11.97 3.55 -15.04
N LYS A 211 -10.88 3.26 -15.77
CA LYS A 211 -10.91 2.30 -16.90
C LYS A 211 -10.78 0.84 -16.45
N CYS A 212 -10.47 0.57 -15.19
CA CYS A 212 -10.37 -0.78 -14.62
C CYS A 212 -11.58 -1.05 -13.72
N ASP A 213 -12.46 -1.97 -14.11
CA ASP A 213 -13.55 -2.39 -13.24
C ASP A 213 -13.00 -3.24 -12.08
N MET A 214 -13.06 -2.70 -10.87
CA MET A 214 -12.69 -3.39 -9.62
C MET A 214 -13.92 -3.62 -8.72
N SER A 215 -15.13 -3.65 -9.29
CA SER A 215 -16.33 -4.05 -8.55
C SER A 215 -16.21 -5.48 -8.01
N ALA A 216 -17.01 -5.83 -7.03
CA ALA A 216 -16.99 -7.18 -6.46
C ALA A 216 -17.29 -8.27 -7.50
N SER A 217 -18.10 -7.96 -8.51
CA SER A 217 -18.51 -8.86 -9.59
C SER A 217 -17.61 -8.79 -10.83
N SER A 218 -16.58 -7.97 -10.85
CA SER A 218 -15.70 -7.82 -12.02
C SER A 218 -15.02 -9.14 -12.40
N THR A 219 -14.96 -9.41 -13.68
CA THR A 219 -14.22 -10.56 -14.26
C THR A 219 -12.73 -10.30 -14.46
N LEU A 220 -12.27 -9.07 -14.15
CA LEU A 220 -10.85 -8.72 -14.25
C LEU A 220 -10.02 -9.29 -13.09
N TRP A 221 -10.63 -9.65 -11.97
CA TRP A 221 -9.96 -10.33 -10.87
C TRP A 221 -9.43 -11.69 -11.31
N LYS A 222 -8.19 -12.01 -10.95
CA LYS A 222 -7.56 -13.30 -11.18
C LYS A 222 -6.99 -13.87 -9.90
N ALA A 223 -7.06 -15.17 -9.75
CA ALA A 223 -6.43 -15.90 -8.66
C ALA A 223 -5.03 -16.37 -9.07
N ILE A 224 -4.13 -16.50 -8.11
CA ILE A 224 -2.73 -16.90 -8.34
C ILE A 224 -2.58 -18.38 -8.05
N LYS A 225 -2.01 -19.16 -8.97
CA LYS A 225 -1.66 -20.56 -8.72
C LYS A 225 -0.29 -20.72 -8.05
N ALA A 226 -0.02 -21.92 -7.57
CA ALA A 226 1.25 -22.27 -6.92
C ALA A 226 2.49 -22.05 -7.81
N ASP A 227 2.34 -22.12 -9.13
CA ASP A 227 3.39 -21.83 -10.11
C ASP A 227 3.50 -20.34 -10.49
N GLY A 228 2.68 -19.47 -9.89
CA GLY A 228 2.61 -18.04 -10.16
C GLY A 228 1.72 -17.65 -11.35
N SER A 229 1.15 -18.60 -12.08
CA SER A 229 0.22 -18.31 -13.18
C SER A 229 -1.10 -17.73 -12.65
N LEU A 230 -1.75 -16.89 -13.47
CA LEU A 230 -3.03 -16.27 -13.17
C LEU A 230 -4.16 -17.03 -13.84
N VAL A 231 -5.20 -17.31 -13.06
CA VAL A 231 -6.38 -18.08 -13.52
C VAL A 231 -7.67 -17.44 -13.00
N GLU A 232 -8.81 -17.93 -13.47
CA GLU A 232 -10.11 -17.47 -12.96
C GLU A 232 -10.27 -17.81 -11.46
N PRO A 233 -10.86 -16.91 -10.66
CA PRO A 233 -11.19 -17.17 -9.27
C PRO A 233 -11.97 -18.47 -9.06
N GLY A 234 -11.70 -19.19 -7.96
CA GLY A 234 -12.32 -20.46 -7.65
C GLY A 234 -11.70 -21.66 -8.38
N THR A 235 -10.66 -21.45 -9.21
CA THR A 235 -9.91 -22.58 -9.82
C THR A 235 -9.17 -23.38 -8.75
N ALA A 236 -9.15 -24.70 -8.88
CA ALA A 236 -8.43 -25.55 -7.94
C ALA A 236 -6.91 -25.27 -7.94
N GLY A 237 -6.30 -25.29 -6.77
CA GLY A 237 -4.86 -25.08 -6.60
C GLY A 237 -4.40 -23.61 -6.59
N THR A 238 -5.32 -22.67 -6.43
CA THR A 238 -5.02 -21.26 -6.22
C THR A 238 -4.52 -20.97 -4.80
N LEU A 239 -3.70 -19.95 -4.68
CA LEU A 239 -3.12 -19.52 -3.40
C LEU A 239 -4.19 -18.91 -2.47
N LYS A 240 -4.10 -19.29 -1.22
CA LYS A 240 -4.98 -18.84 -0.13
C LYS A 240 -4.17 -18.58 1.13
N TRP A 241 -4.69 -17.74 2.00
CA TRP A 241 -4.24 -17.67 3.37
C TRP A 241 -5.13 -18.52 4.27
N ASP A 242 -4.48 -19.35 5.08
CA ASP A 242 -5.10 -20.15 6.14
C ASP A 242 -4.49 -19.78 7.51
N TRP A 243 -5.17 -20.09 8.58
CA TRP A 243 -4.69 -19.93 9.94
C TRP A 243 -4.38 -21.29 10.54
N VAL A 244 -3.09 -21.61 10.63
CA VAL A 244 -2.63 -22.94 11.07
C VAL A 244 -1.63 -22.79 12.21
N SER A 245 -1.92 -23.43 13.34
CA SER A 245 -1.02 -23.45 14.52
C SER A 245 -0.57 -22.05 14.98
N GLY A 246 -1.48 -21.07 14.93
CA GLY A 246 -1.19 -19.72 15.39
C GLY A 246 -0.38 -18.86 14.41
N LYS A 247 -0.31 -19.25 13.14
CA LYS A 247 0.42 -18.52 12.08
C LYS A 247 -0.40 -18.44 10.80
N ILE A 248 -0.17 -17.39 10.03
CA ILE A 248 -0.67 -17.32 8.65
C ILE A 248 0.12 -18.32 7.82
N GLN A 249 -0.59 -19.16 7.09
CA GLN A 249 -0.01 -20.13 6.18
C GLN A 249 -0.45 -19.85 4.75
N LEU A 250 0.49 -19.68 3.84
CA LEU A 250 0.20 -19.69 2.41
C LEU A 250 -0.02 -21.13 1.96
N THR A 251 -1.17 -21.41 1.36
CA THR A 251 -1.56 -22.74 0.90
C THR A 251 -2.19 -22.68 -0.49
N SER A 252 -2.10 -23.76 -1.27
CA SER A 252 -2.87 -23.97 -2.51
C SER A 252 -4.02 -24.97 -2.33
N GLY A 253 -4.19 -25.49 -1.12
CA GLY A 253 -5.25 -26.40 -0.73
C GLY A 253 -6.52 -25.73 -0.23
N ALA A 254 -7.39 -26.51 0.38
CA ALA A 254 -8.55 -25.99 1.12
C ALA A 254 -8.09 -25.39 2.44
N ILE A 255 -8.66 -24.23 2.80
CA ILE A 255 -8.42 -23.59 4.10
C ILE A 255 -9.17 -24.33 5.21
N THR A 256 -8.58 -24.38 6.39
CA THR A 256 -9.12 -24.99 7.59
C THR A 256 -9.82 -23.98 8.51
N TYR A 257 -9.30 -22.76 8.58
CA TYR A 257 -9.90 -21.67 9.35
C TYR A 257 -10.98 -20.97 8.52
N LYS A 258 -12.25 -21.08 8.97
CA LYS A 258 -13.45 -20.57 8.28
C LYS A 258 -14.32 -19.70 9.18
N THR A 259 -13.77 -19.25 10.29
CA THR A 259 -14.50 -18.37 11.22
C THR A 259 -14.49 -16.94 10.67
N ASP A 260 -15.64 -16.28 10.69
CA ASP A 260 -15.75 -14.84 10.34
C ASP A 260 -15.17 -13.99 11.48
N SER A 261 -13.86 -14.02 11.59
CA SER A 261 -13.08 -13.26 12.58
C SER A 261 -11.67 -13.04 12.06
N GLY A 262 -11.12 -11.85 12.32
CA GLY A 262 -9.74 -11.53 11.99
C GLY A 262 -8.75 -12.32 12.84
N VAL A 263 -7.71 -12.84 12.20
CA VAL A 263 -6.53 -13.46 12.81
C VAL A 263 -5.27 -12.86 12.19
N GLY A 264 -4.12 -12.95 12.86
CA GLY A 264 -2.91 -12.35 12.31
C GLY A 264 -1.64 -12.80 13.04
N GLY A 265 -0.51 -12.52 12.41
CA GLY A 265 0.82 -12.85 12.89
C GLY A 265 1.89 -11.94 12.28
N GLN A 266 3.10 -11.95 12.83
CA GLN A 266 4.20 -11.21 12.23
C GLN A 266 4.44 -11.70 10.80
N TYR A 267 4.64 -10.77 9.88
CA TYR A 267 4.87 -11.09 8.46
C TYR A 267 6.00 -12.11 8.27
N LYS A 268 7.11 -11.95 8.98
CA LYS A 268 8.27 -12.87 8.93
C LYS A 268 7.96 -14.31 9.35
N ASP A 269 6.91 -14.52 10.16
CA ASP A 269 6.56 -15.81 10.75
C ASP A 269 5.58 -16.61 9.89
N MET A 270 5.17 -16.09 8.74
CA MET A 270 4.30 -16.81 7.81
C MET A 270 4.92 -18.14 7.39
N THR A 271 4.09 -19.15 7.19
CA THR A 271 4.51 -20.49 6.83
C THR A 271 3.98 -20.91 5.46
N LEU A 272 4.55 -21.96 4.90
CA LEU A 272 4.06 -22.62 3.68
C LEU A 272 3.39 -23.94 4.03
N ALA A 273 2.33 -24.27 3.32
CA ALA A 273 1.77 -25.61 3.34
C ALA A 273 2.80 -26.63 2.79
N SER A 274 2.74 -27.86 3.28
CA SER A 274 3.68 -28.91 2.85
C SER A 274 3.68 -29.07 1.32
N GLY A 275 4.87 -29.06 0.73
CA GLY A 275 5.07 -29.21 -0.72
C GLY A 275 4.81 -27.92 -1.55
N LEU A 276 4.39 -26.83 -0.93
CA LEU A 276 4.26 -25.54 -1.60
C LEU A 276 5.59 -24.78 -1.58
N THR A 277 5.96 -24.19 -2.71
CA THR A 277 6.98 -23.16 -2.80
C THR A 277 6.28 -21.83 -3.13
N ALA A 278 6.59 -20.77 -2.41
CA ALA A 278 6.01 -19.46 -2.71
C ALA A 278 6.51 -18.96 -4.07
N PRO A 279 5.62 -18.72 -5.04
CA PRO A 279 6.03 -18.18 -6.33
C PRO A 279 6.54 -16.74 -6.19
N GLU A 280 7.34 -16.28 -7.15
CA GLU A 280 7.94 -14.94 -7.14
C GLU A 280 6.89 -13.83 -6.96
N ILE A 281 5.74 -13.95 -7.65
CA ILE A 281 4.64 -12.98 -7.53
C ILE A 281 4.13 -12.84 -6.08
N ALA A 282 4.11 -13.93 -5.31
CA ALA A 282 3.68 -13.86 -3.91
C ALA A 282 4.65 -13.05 -3.04
N LYS A 283 5.95 -13.12 -3.32
CA LYS A 283 6.96 -12.30 -2.64
C LYS A 283 6.91 -10.85 -3.08
N MET A 284 6.75 -10.60 -4.38
CA MET A 284 6.69 -9.26 -4.96
C MET A 284 5.42 -8.47 -4.60
N LEU A 285 4.36 -9.14 -4.15
CA LEU A 285 3.11 -8.51 -3.70
C LEU A 285 2.90 -8.60 -2.18
N LEU A 286 3.93 -8.91 -1.41
CA LEU A 286 3.91 -9.07 0.05
C LEU A 286 2.93 -10.14 0.55
N LEU A 287 2.62 -11.15 -0.25
CA LEU A 287 1.72 -12.24 0.12
C LEU A 287 2.42 -13.33 0.93
N TYR A 288 3.74 -13.35 0.86
CA TYR A 288 4.63 -14.22 1.61
C TYR A 288 6.03 -13.56 1.70
N PRO A 289 6.72 -13.65 2.84
CA PRO A 289 8.03 -13.02 2.98
C PRO A 289 9.05 -13.57 1.97
N ASP A 290 9.83 -12.67 1.38
CA ASP A 290 10.93 -13.03 0.50
C ASP A 290 12.04 -13.80 1.26
N GLU A 291 12.21 -13.47 2.55
CA GLU A 291 13.14 -14.11 3.49
C GLU A 291 12.39 -14.49 4.79
N PRO A 292 11.87 -15.72 4.92
CA PRO A 292 11.23 -16.15 6.16
C PRO A 292 12.16 -15.98 7.36
N ASN A 293 11.63 -15.46 8.47
CA ASN A 293 12.35 -15.04 9.68
C ASN A 293 13.32 -13.86 9.48
N GLY A 294 13.29 -13.18 8.34
CA GLY A 294 14.05 -11.96 8.07
C GLY A 294 13.63 -10.79 8.98
N ASP A 295 14.35 -9.68 8.88
CA ASP A 295 13.98 -8.44 9.57
C ASP A 295 12.98 -7.64 8.74
N TYR A 296 11.79 -7.44 9.30
CA TYR A 296 10.68 -6.63 8.77
C TYR A 296 10.16 -5.68 9.86
N ALA A 297 11.02 -5.26 10.78
CA ALA A 297 10.74 -4.30 11.85
C ALA A 297 9.60 -4.70 12.81
N GLY A 298 9.12 -5.95 12.76
CA GLY A 298 8.00 -6.43 13.55
C GLY A 298 6.63 -6.31 12.90
N ASP A 299 6.59 -5.80 11.66
CA ASP A 299 5.36 -5.58 10.89
C ASP A 299 4.47 -6.83 10.83
N TYR A 300 3.17 -6.59 10.80
CA TYR A 300 2.17 -7.63 11.08
C TYR A 300 1.17 -7.75 9.93
N HIS A 301 0.70 -8.98 9.69
CA HIS A 301 -0.38 -9.24 8.74
C HIS A 301 -1.62 -9.74 9.48
N TRP A 302 -2.79 -9.24 9.08
CA TRP A 302 -4.10 -9.73 9.52
C TRP A 302 -4.95 -10.12 8.33
N PHE A 303 -5.78 -11.13 8.51
CA PHE A 303 -6.79 -11.46 7.52
C PHE A 303 -8.05 -12.04 8.16
N ASN A 304 -9.17 -11.92 7.46
CA ASN A 304 -10.41 -12.62 7.75
C ASN A 304 -10.76 -13.45 6.50
N PRO A 305 -10.90 -14.78 6.63
CA PRO A 305 -11.10 -15.65 5.47
C PRO A 305 -12.51 -15.64 4.89
N VAL A 306 -13.46 -14.91 5.47
CA VAL A 306 -14.88 -14.97 5.07
C VAL A 306 -15.27 -13.73 4.29
N GLY A 307 -15.86 -13.94 3.09
CA GLY A 307 -16.31 -12.88 2.20
C GLY A 307 -15.19 -12.10 1.52
N GLU A 308 -15.53 -10.95 0.91
CA GLU A 308 -14.55 -10.07 0.29
C GLU A 308 -13.88 -9.18 1.33
N ARG A 309 -12.52 -9.15 1.32
CA ARG A 309 -11.70 -8.27 2.15
C ARG A 309 -10.72 -7.51 1.28
N LEU A 310 -10.58 -6.21 1.52
CA LEU A 310 -9.70 -5.32 0.77
C LEU A 310 -8.55 -4.82 1.66
N PRO A 311 -7.36 -4.56 1.07
CA PRO A 311 -6.17 -4.25 1.84
C PRO A 311 -6.17 -2.82 2.36
N VAL A 312 -5.82 -2.66 3.65
CA VAL A 312 -5.27 -1.44 4.22
C VAL A 312 -3.87 -1.72 4.73
N CYS A 313 -2.95 -0.79 4.53
CA CYS A 313 -1.53 -0.95 4.82
C CYS A 313 -1.01 0.13 5.77
N GLY A 314 0.16 -0.12 6.36
CA GLY A 314 0.96 0.88 7.05
C GLY A 314 0.69 1.04 8.55
N GLY A 315 -0.46 0.59 9.02
CA GLY A 315 -0.86 0.83 10.41
C GLY A 315 -1.47 2.22 10.64
N GLY A 316 -1.94 2.45 11.84
CA GLY A 316 -2.44 3.74 12.29
C GLY A 316 -1.78 4.16 13.61
N TRP A 317 -2.16 5.31 14.15
CA TRP A 317 -1.53 5.94 15.33
C TRP A 317 -1.64 5.13 16.64
N VAL A 318 -2.36 4.01 16.66
CA VAL A 318 -2.49 3.11 17.82
C VAL A 318 -1.96 1.70 17.58
N THR A 319 -1.39 1.44 16.40
CA THR A 319 -0.98 0.07 16.00
C THR A 319 0.29 -0.38 16.73
N GLY A 320 1.09 0.57 17.23
CA GLY A 320 2.32 0.29 17.96
C GLY A 320 3.40 -0.32 17.07
N ALA A 321 4.19 -1.21 17.63
CA ALA A 321 5.30 -1.88 16.96
C ALA A 321 4.88 -2.89 15.89
N LEU A 322 3.59 -3.01 15.59
CA LEU A 322 3.07 -3.90 14.54
C LEU A 322 2.88 -3.14 13.21
N ALA A 323 2.90 -1.81 13.27
CA ALA A 323 2.79 -0.92 12.10
C ALA A 323 4.09 -0.86 11.30
N GLY A 324 4.00 -0.68 10.01
CA GLY A 324 5.13 -0.46 9.11
C GLY A 324 4.77 -0.73 7.66
N VAL A 325 5.74 -0.62 6.77
CA VAL A 325 5.50 -0.76 5.33
C VAL A 325 5.15 -2.19 4.88
N PHE A 326 5.45 -3.19 5.72
CA PHE A 326 5.00 -4.57 5.52
C PHE A 326 3.72 -4.90 6.29
N ASP A 327 3.13 -3.92 7.00
CA ASP A 327 1.87 -4.13 7.70
C ASP A 327 0.70 -4.15 6.71
N LEU A 328 -0.05 -5.27 6.69
CA LEU A 328 -1.16 -5.51 5.78
C LEU A 328 -2.36 -6.08 6.52
N TYR A 329 -3.48 -5.38 6.45
CA TYR A 329 -4.72 -5.78 7.10
C TYR A 329 -5.82 -6.09 6.09
N LEU A 330 -6.09 -7.38 5.87
CA LEU A 330 -7.10 -7.94 4.95
C LEU A 330 -8.31 -8.50 5.71
N SER A 331 -8.85 -7.74 6.67
CA SER A 331 -10.06 -8.13 7.41
C SER A 331 -11.24 -7.20 7.13
N ASN A 332 -11.07 -6.16 6.35
CA ASN A 332 -12.06 -5.10 6.16
C ASN A 332 -12.83 -5.29 4.85
N PRO A 333 -14.17 -5.32 4.89
CA PRO A 333 -14.99 -5.29 3.67
C PRO A 333 -14.85 -3.91 2.99
N ARG A 334 -15.17 -3.82 1.69
CA ARG A 334 -15.07 -2.56 0.93
C ARG A 334 -15.92 -1.40 1.48
N SER A 335 -16.96 -1.72 2.24
CA SER A 335 -17.86 -0.73 2.84
C SER A 335 -17.35 -0.15 4.15
N ASP A 336 -16.27 -0.71 4.71
CA ASP A 336 -15.78 -0.27 6.01
C ASP A 336 -15.16 1.13 5.92
N ALA A 337 -15.55 2.00 6.86
CA ALA A 337 -15.13 3.40 6.92
C ALA A 337 -14.62 3.74 8.33
N TYR A 338 -13.74 2.91 8.85
CA TYR A 338 -13.20 3.06 10.19
C TYR A 338 -12.45 4.40 10.37
N TRP A 339 -12.52 4.96 11.55
CA TRP A 339 -11.98 6.29 11.89
C TRP A 339 -10.47 6.46 11.65
N GLY A 340 -9.73 5.37 11.56
CA GLY A 340 -8.30 5.34 11.24
C GLY A 340 -7.99 5.03 9.77
N PHE A 341 -8.99 4.90 8.87
CA PHE A 341 -8.78 4.55 7.47
C PHE A 341 -8.74 5.78 6.57
N GLY A 342 -7.60 6.00 5.97
CA GLY A 342 -7.32 6.97 4.92
C GLY A 342 -6.83 6.31 3.64
N PHE A 343 -6.07 7.04 2.84
CA PHE A 343 -5.58 6.53 1.54
C PHE A 343 -4.55 7.47 0.92
N ARG A 344 -3.94 6.99 -0.18
CA ARG A 344 -3.14 7.82 -1.11
C ARG A 344 -3.61 7.62 -2.54
N SER A 345 -3.47 8.67 -3.33
CA SER A 345 -3.52 8.57 -4.78
C SER A 345 -2.12 8.31 -5.34
N ALA A 346 -2.09 7.63 -6.49
CA ALA A 346 -0.91 7.54 -7.34
C ALA A 346 -1.26 8.02 -8.76
N PHE A 347 -0.26 8.12 -9.62
CA PHE A 347 -0.42 8.53 -11.01
C PHE A 347 0.52 7.73 -11.91
N VAL A 348 0.01 7.33 -13.06
CA VAL A 348 0.79 6.81 -14.18
C VAL A 348 0.39 7.54 -15.47
N ASP A 349 1.33 7.73 -16.36
CA ASP A 349 1.05 8.25 -17.69
C ASP A 349 0.47 7.11 -18.55
N LEU A 350 -0.85 7.22 -18.90
CA LEU A 350 -1.62 6.17 -19.59
C LEU A 350 -1.54 6.28 -21.11
#